data_9738914272f5b8113f6b4e3d958b3aa1
#
_entry.id   9738914272f5b8113f6b4e3d958b3aa1
#
_cell.length_a   1.000
_cell.length_b   1.000
_cell.length_c   1.000
_cell.angle_alpha   90.00
_cell.angle_beta   90.00
_cell.angle_gamma   90.00
#
_symmetry.space_group_name_H-M   'P 1'
#
loop_
_entity.id
_entity.type
_entity.pdbx_description
1 polymer ?
#
loop_
_entity_poly.entity_id
_entity_poly.type
_entity_poly.pdbx_seq_one_letter_code
_entity_poly.pdbx_strand_id
1 'polypeptide(L)'
;MFLGLVQADIVNASMNNLQFTTMLLVGAVVLCIAAFFISLIIQKNRKNLRRKDVEIRYRDELFQKLSMNVDDVFLMLDAQTYQTDYVSPNAEKLLGITVEQIRKDIRVLRKLHPADSEDSQKNHLKEIPVHEQQEWDCEFIHRKTGERRWFHNIAMGSEVNGEKKYILVMSDRTSDRKMNQALSEAVHAAETANRAKSIFLSNMSHDIRTPMNAIIGFTTLAASNIDDKKRVQDYLGKILSSSKHLLSLINDILDMSRIESGKIHLERNRSLSVGCAS
;
A
#
# COMPACT_ATOMS: atom_id res chain seq x y z
N MET A 1 66.51 -88.47 20.77
CA MET A 1 66.54 -87.31 19.83
C MET A 1 65.17 -86.99 19.21
N PHE A 2 64.35 -88.02 19.00
CA PHE A 2 62.98 -87.83 18.34
C PHE A 2 61.94 -87.10 19.24
N LEU A 3 61.96 -87.28 20.56
CA LEU A 3 60.98 -86.64 21.45
C LEU A 3 61.15 -85.13 21.57
N GLY A 4 62.37 -84.56 21.40
CA GLY A 4 62.68 -83.17 21.47
C GLY A 4 62.17 -82.33 20.25
N LEU A 5 62.21 -82.97 19.05
CA LEU A 5 61.74 -82.41 17.81
C LEU A 5 60.19 -82.25 17.82
N VAL A 6 59.46 -83.27 18.26
CA VAL A 6 57.99 -83.26 18.37
C VAL A 6 57.51 -82.25 19.37
N GLN A 7 58.25 -82.02 20.48
CA GLN A 7 57.93 -81.09 21.53
C GLN A 7 58.16 -79.61 21.07
N ALA A 8 59.14 -79.36 20.20
CA ALA A 8 59.45 -78.07 19.59
C ALA A 8 58.37 -77.69 18.54
N ASP A 9 57.90 -78.63 17.79
CA ASP A 9 56.83 -78.41 16.77
C ASP A 9 55.46 -78.11 17.44
N ILE A 10 55.13 -78.77 18.56
CA ILE A 10 53.90 -78.49 19.33
C ILE A 10 53.98 -77.11 19.97
N VAL A 11 55.08 -76.70 20.53
CA VAL A 11 55.30 -75.37 21.12
C VAL A 11 55.24 -74.28 20.03
N ASN A 12 55.84 -74.47 18.87
CA ASN A 12 55.80 -73.59 17.74
C ASN A 12 54.34 -73.44 17.19
N ALA A 13 53.60 -74.52 17.04
CA ALA A 13 52.22 -74.53 16.58
C ALA A 13 51.32 -73.82 17.60
N SER A 14 51.54 -74.01 18.90
CA SER A 14 50.81 -73.29 19.96
C SER A 14 51.15 -71.80 20.00
N MET A 15 52.40 -71.41 19.78
CA MET A 15 52.86 -70.01 19.67
C MET A 15 52.26 -69.32 18.48
N ASN A 16 52.25 -70.00 17.32
CA ASN A 16 51.59 -69.41 16.09
C ASN A 16 50.11 -69.28 16.23
N ASN A 17 49.40 -70.21 16.90
CA ASN A 17 48.01 -70.09 17.21
C ASN A 17 47.74 -68.93 18.17
N LEU A 18 48.58 -68.74 19.18
CA LEU A 18 48.46 -67.63 20.12
C LEU A 18 48.66 -66.24 19.46
N GLN A 19 49.66 -66.13 18.58
CA GLN A 19 49.91 -64.95 17.75
C GLN A 19 48.75 -64.67 16.82
N PHE A 20 48.18 -65.66 16.18
CA PHE A 20 47.02 -65.48 15.31
C PHE A 20 45.79 -65.04 16.07
N THR A 21 45.49 -65.60 17.23
CA THR A 21 44.36 -65.21 18.04
C THR A 21 44.50 -63.76 18.65
N THR A 22 45.73 -63.35 19.04
CA THR A 22 46.01 -61.99 19.47
C THR A 22 45.86 -60.98 18.34
N MET A 23 46.25 -61.33 17.10
CA MET A 23 46.12 -60.49 15.92
C MET A 23 44.62 -60.27 15.54
N LEU A 24 43.80 -61.33 15.64
CA LEU A 24 42.36 -61.25 15.45
C LEU A 24 41.68 -60.37 16.52
N LEU A 25 42.09 -60.50 17.79
CA LEU A 25 41.57 -59.70 18.89
C LEU A 25 41.92 -58.22 18.70
N VAL A 26 43.15 -57.91 18.34
CA VAL A 26 43.54 -56.51 18.04
C VAL A 26 42.78 -55.96 16.86
N GLY A 27 42.61 -56.72 15.78
CA GLY A 27 41.80 -56.34 14.61
C GLY A 27 40.33 -56.02 15.01
N ALA A 28 39.71 -56.89 15.83
CA ALA A 28 38.36 -56.69 16.31
C ALA A 28 38.21 -55.41 17.19
N VAL A 29 39.18 -55.13 18.03
CA VAL A 29 39.18 -53.89 18.85
C VAL A 29 39.32 -52.64 17.97
N VAL A 30 40.20 -52.67 16.94
CA VAL A 30 40.36 -51.55 16.02
C VAL A 30 39.06 -51.31 15.24
N LEU A 31 38.38 -52.35 14.74
CA LEU A 31 37.09 -52.25 14.09
C LEU A 31 35.99 -51.67 15.01
N CYS A 32 35.94 -52.10 16.26
CA CYS A 32 34.98 -51.54 17.25
C CYS A 32 35.22 -50.04 17.49
N ILE A 33 36.50 -49.63 17.62
CA ILE A 33 36.86 -48.23 17.81
C ILE A 33 36.47 -47.41 16.55
N ALA A 34 36.77 -47.92 15.35
CA ALA A 34 36.37 -47.26 14.10
C ALA A 34 34.86 -47.13 13.96
N ALA A 35 34.10 -48.19 14.28
CA ALA A 35 32.64 -48.17 14.28
C ALA A 35 32.07 -47.16 15.27
N PHE A 36 32.68 -47.04 16.47
CA PHE A 36 32.31 -46.05 17.47
C PHE A 36 32.51 -44.60 16.98
N PHE A 37 33.68 -44.30 16.38
CA PHE A 37 33.93 -42.96 15.80
C PHE A 37 33.01 -42.65 14.63
N ILE A 38 32.76 -43.59 13.75
CA ILE A 38 31.78 -43.44 12.65
C ILE A 38 30.40 -43.13 13.22
N SER A 39 29.96 -43.85 14.25
CA SER A 39 28.67 -43.58 14.92
C SER A 39 28.61 -42.18 15.50
N LEU A 40 29.66 -41.69 16.15
CA LEU A 40 29.72 -40.32 16.67
C LEU A 40 29.64 -39.27 15.55
N ILE A 41 30.32 -39.47 14.44
CA ILE A 41 30.28 -38.58 13.28
C ILE A 41 28.86 -38.56 12.70
N ILE A 42 28.22 -39.71 12.52
CA ILE A 42 26.84 -39.81 12.03
C ILE A 42 25.87 -39.12 12.96
N GLN A 43 26.01 -39.29 14.28
CA GLN A 43 25.13 -38.60 15.27
C GLN A 43 25.32 -37.08 15.22
N LYS A 44 26.58 -36.60 15.13
CA LYS A 44 26.88 -35.17 15.00
C LYS A 44 26.28 -34.58 13.71
N ASN A 45 26.42 -35.27 12.58
CA ASN A 45 25.88 -34.83 11.29
C ASN A 45 24.33 -34.82 11.30
N ARG A 46 23.69 -35.85 11.87
CA ARG A 46 22.21 -35.87 12.05
C ARG A 46 21.72 -34.73 12.91
N LYS A 47 22.43 -34.40 13.99
CA LYS A 47 22.07 -33.26 14.87
C LYS A 47 22.21 -31.93 14.14
N ASN A 48 23.25 -31.74 13.34
CA ASN A 48 23.47 -30.54 12.54
C ASN A 48 22.41 -30.38 11.42
N LEU A 49 22.07 -31.47 10.73
CA LEU A 49 20.99 -31.49 9.73
C LEU A 49 19.66 -31.08 10.36
N ARG A 50 19.28 -31.70 11.48
CA ARG A 50 18.04 -31.37 12.18
C ARG A 50 17.98 -29.89 12.60
N ARG A 51 19.10 -29.30 13.05
CA ARG A 51 19.16 -27.87 13.41
C ARG A 51 18.93 -26.98 12.17
N LYS A 52 19.56 -27.32 11.04
CA LYS A 52 19.36 -26.58 9.78
C LYS A 52 17.93 -26.71 9.28
N ASP A 53 17.32 -27.88 9.35
CA ASP A 53 15.93 -28.09 8.95
C ASP A 53 14.96 -27.27 9.80
N VAL A 54 15.18 -27.17 11.12
CA VAL A 54 14.37 -26.35 12.03
C VAL A 54 14.53 -24.85 11.70
N GLU A 55 15.75 -24.40 11.45
CA GLU A 55 16.05 -23.01 11.10
C GLU A 55 15.40 -22.61 9.77
N ILE A 56 15.48 -23.49 8.76
CA ILE A 56 14.84 -23.28 7.45
C ILE A 56 13.32 -23.18 7.63
N ARG A 57 12.70 -24.13 8.33
CA ARG A 57 11.25 -24.11 8.58
C ARG A 57 10.82 -22.85 9.32
N TYR A 58 11.59 -22.42 10.33
CA TYR A 58 11.28 -21.20 11.07
C TYR A 58 11.33 -19.96 10.17
N ARG A 59 12.35 -19.84 9.30
CA ARG A 59 12.44 -18.73 8.33
C ARG A 59 11.29 -18.76 7.34
N ASP A 60 10.94 -19.93 6.83
CA ASP A 60 9.81 -20.09 5.88
C ASP A 60 8.48 -19.71 6.52
N GLU A 61 8.22 -20.17 7.76
CA GLU A 61 7.01 -19.83 8.50
C GLU A 61 6.95 -18.33 8.82
N LEU A 62 8.07 -17.73 9.24
CA LEU A 62 8.16 -16.30 9.50
C LEU A 62 7.88 -15.49 8.22
N PHE A 63 8.52 -15.88 7.11
CA PHE A 63 8.32 -15.21 5.82
C PHE A 63 6.87 -15.32 5.33
N GLN A 64 6.25 -16.49 5.47
CA GLN A 64 4.84 -16.68 5.14
C GLN A 64 3.93 -15.78 5.99
N LYS A 65 4.15 -15.73 7.32
CA LYS A 65 3.35 -14.88 8.22
C LYS A 65 3.52 -13.39 7.93
N LEU A 66 4.74 -12.95 7.61
CA LEU A 66 5.00 -11.57 7.21
C LEU A 66 4.31 -11.25 5.88
N SER A 67 4.42 -12.11 4.89
CA SER A 67 3.80 -11.93 3.57
C SER A 67 2.27 -11.87 3.63
N MET A 68 1.63 -12.54 4.58
CA MET A 68 0.18 -12.50 4.74
C MET A 68 -0.35 -11.17 5.29
N ASN A 69 0.50 -10.41 6.00
CA ASN A 69 0.12 -9.16 6.67
C ASN A 69 0.48 -7.89 5.89
N VAL A 70 1.11 -8.03 4.72
CA VAL A 70 1.42 -6.91 3.82
C VAL A 70 0.51 -6.97 2.59
N ASP A 71 0.22 -5.80 2.03
CA ASP A 71 -0.57 -5.69 0.79
C ASP A 71 0.34 -5.78 -0.45
N ASP A 72 1.38 -6.64 -0.35
CA ASP A 72 2.34 -6.92 -1.42
C ASP A 72 2.29 -8.40 -1.80
N VAL A 73 2.31 -8.70 -3.08
CA VAL A 73 2.47 -10.06 -3.61
C VAL A 73 3.92 -10.25 -4.04
N PHE A 74 4.56 -11.31 -3.52
CA PHE A 74 5.93 -11.67 -3.87
C PHE A 74 5.94 -12.89 -4.77
N LEU A 75 6.70 -12.81 -5.88
CA LEU A 75 6.93 -13.92 -6.78
C LEU A 75 8.42 -14.08 -7.05
N MET A 76 8.85 -15.32 -7.23
CA MET A 76 10.20 -15.64 -7.74
C MET A 76 10.05 -16.53 -8.96
N LEU A 77 10.73 -16.18 -10.04
CA LEU A 77 10.62 -16.81 -11.35
C LEU A 77 12.00 -17.19 -11.86
N ASP A 78 12.08 -18.30 -12.54
CA ASP A 78 13.24 -18.62 -13.36
C ASP A 78 13.33 -17.67 -14.55
N ALA A 79 14.49 -17.04 -14.77
CA ALA A 79 14.65 -16.02 -15.80
C ALA A 79 14.63 -16.54 -17.23
N GLN A 80 14.88 -17.83 -17.45
CA GLN A 80 14.91 -18.45 -18.78
C GLN A 80 13.56 -19.08 -19.13
N THR A 81 12.98 -19.83 -18.19
CA THR A 81 11.76 -20.60 -18.41
C THR A 81 10.50 -19.86 -18.00
N TYR A 82 10.62 -18.80 -17.19
CA TYR A 82 9.53 -18.10 -16.50
C TYR A 82 8.69 -19.03 -15.61
N GLN A 83 9.23 -20.17 -15.23
CA GLN A 83 8.61 -21.03 -14.24
C GLN A 83 8.61 -20.35 -12.88
N THR A 84 7.49 -20.44 -12.19
CA THR A 84 7.35 -19.79 -10.89
C THR A 84 7.84 -20.72 -9.78
N ASP A 85 8.92 -20.33 -9.11
CA ASP A 85 9.50 -21.04 -7.98
C ASP A 85 8.75 -20.74 -6.68
N TYR A 86 8.35 -19.48 -6.51
CA TYR A 86 7.66 -19.02 -5.31
C TYR A 86 6.53 -18.03 -5.64
N VAL A 87 5.42 -18.13 -4.90
CA VAL A 87 4.31 -17.16 -4.86
C VAL A 87 3.89 -16.99 -3.41
N SER A 88 3.77 -15.75 -2.96
CA SER A 88 3.28 -15.47 -1.61
C SER A 88 1.80 -15.86 -1.44
N PRO A 89 1.41 -16.37 -0.26
CA PRO A 89 0.05 -16.88 -0.02
C PRO A 89 -1.05 -15.83 -0.17
N ASN A 90 -0.75 -14.55 0.05
CA ASN A 90 -1.70 -13.44 -0.05
C ASN A 90 -2.10 -13.07 -1.50
N ALA A 91 -1.48 -13.69 -2.51
CA ALA A 91 -1.83 -13.49 -3.92
C ALA A 91 -3.33 -13.75 -4.20
N GLU A 92 -3.94 -14.75 -3.53
CA GLU A 92 -5.37 -15.01 -3.68
C GLU A 92 -6.24 -13.89 -3.12
N LYS A 93 -5.86 -13.30 -1.98
CA LYS A 93 -6.55 -12.15 -1.36
C LYS A 93 -6.46 -10.91 -2.25
N LEU A 94 -5.29 -10.66 -2.85
CA LEU A 94 -5.02 -9.40 -3.56
C LEU A 94 -5.39 -9.45 -5.05
N LEU A 95 -5.23 -10.60 -5.70
CA LEU A 95 -5.47 -10.77 -7.14
C LEU A 95 -6.72 -11.61 -7.46
N GLY A 96 -7.23 -12.36 -6.49
CA GLY A 96 -8.34 -13.29 -6.68
C GLY A 96 -7.98 -14.55 -7.47
N ILE A 97 -6.68 -14.87 -7.59
CA ILE A 97 -6.13 -16.04 -8.28
C ILE A 97 -5.38 -16.88 -7.26
N THR A 98 -5.56 -18.22 -7.31
CA THR A 98 -4.87 -19.11 -6.39
C THR A 98 -3.37 -19.20 -6.70
N VAL A 99 -2.58 -19.50 -5.66
CA VAL A 99 -1.14 -19.73 -5.78
C VAL A 99 -0.81 -20.80 -6.83
N GLU A 100 -1.61 -21.88 -6.89
CA GLU A 100 -1.44 -22.99 -7.83
C GLU A 100 -1.64 -22.55 -9.28
N GLN A 101 -2.61 -21.66 -9.53
CA GLN A 101 -2.86 -21.13 -10.88
C GLN A 101 -1.68 -20.28 -11.36
N ILE A 102 -1.13 -19.42 -10.49
CA ILE A 102 0.04 -18.58 -10.83
C ILE A 102 1.28 -19.46 -11.02
N ARG A 103 1.49 -20.46 -10.14
CA ARG A 103 2.63 -21.38 -10.23
C ARG A 103 2.58 -22.24 -11.49
N LYS A 104 1.38 -22.60 -11.96
CA LYS A 104 1.21 -23.37 -13.20
C LYS A 104 1.52 -22.54 -14.45
N ASP A 105 1.09 -21.27 -14.47
CA ASP A 105 1.30 -20.38 -15.60
C ASP A 105 1.24 -18.92 -15.17
N ILE A 106 2.40 -18.26 -15.07
CA ILE A 106 2.49 -16.83 -14.71
C ILE A 106 1.70 -15.91 -15.66
N ARG A 107 1.49 -16.34 -16.91
CA ARG A 107 0.73 -15.54 -17.89
C ARG A 107 -0.73 -15.33 -17.50
N VAL A 108 -1.23 -16.02 -16.47
CA VAL A 108 -2.55 -15.76 -15.92
C VAL A 108 -2.66 -14.32 -15.39
N LEU A 109 -1.57 -13.71 -14.92
CA LEU A 109 -1.54 -12.32 -14.46
C LEU A 109 -1.85 -11.32 -15.60
N ARG A 110 -1.46 -11.62 -16.83
CA ARG A 110 -1.79 -10.78 -17.99
C ARG A 110 -3.32 -10.68 -18.25
N LYS A 111 -4.06 -11.72 -17.88
CA LYS A 111 -5.52 -11.76 -18.03
C LYS A 111 -6.26 -10.92 -16.97
N LEU A 112 -5.53 -10.37 -16.00
CA LEU A 112 -6.07 -9.46 -14.99
C LEU A 112 -6.05 -8.01 -15.46
N HIS A 113 -5.27 -7.67 -16.47
CA HIS A 113 -5.29 -6.31 -17.03
C HIS A 113 -6.65 -6.02 -17.67
N PRO A 114 -7.14 -4.77 -17.54
CA PRO A 114 -8.28 -4.32 -18.32
C PRO A 114 -8.04 -4.51 -19.83
N ALA A 115 -9.08 -4.79 -20.59
CA ALA A 115 -8.97 -5.06 -22.04
C ALA A 115 -8.46 -3.84 -22.84
N ASP A 116 -8.64 -2.64 -22.31
CA ASP A 116 -8.21 -1.35 -22.84
C ASP A 116 -6.80 -0.93 -22.38
N SER A 117 -6.14 -1.74 -21.55
CA SER A 117 -4.80 -1.42 -21.03
C SER A 117 -3.69 -1.79 -22.02
N GLU A 118 -2.81 -0.84 -22.31
CA GLU A 118 -1.57 -1.09 -23.06
C GLU A 118 -0.64 -2.07 -22.37
N ASP A 119 -0.69 -2.15 -21.03
CA ASP A 119 0.17 -3.02 -20.22
C ASP A 119 -0.14 -4.50 -20.41
N SER A 120 -1.35 -4.86 -20.88
CA SER A 120 -1.71 -6.24 -21.16
C SER A 120 -0.80 -6.91 -22.22
N GLN A 121 -0.16 -6.11 -23.08
CA GLN A 121 0.71 -6.57 -24.17
C GLN A 121 2.20 -6.45 -23.85
N LYS A 122 2.59 -5.65 -22.84
CA LYS A 122 4.00 -5.42 -22.48
C LYS A 122 4.57 -6.61 -21.70
N ASN A 123 5.82 -6.95 -21.99
CA ASN A 123 6.59 -7.91 -21.20
C ASN A 123 7.64 -7.18 -20.36
N HIS A 124 7.22 -6.74 -19.17
CA HIS A 124 8.08 -6.02 -18.24
C HIS A 124 9.20 -6.86 -17.60
N LEU A 125 9.16 -8.19 -17.76
CA LEU A 125 10.19 -9.09 -17.24
C LEU A 125 11.27 -9.42 -18.27
N LYS A 126 11.18 -8.85 -19.48
CA LYS A 126 12.14 -9.17 -20.54
C LYS A 126 13.48 -8.49 -20.26
N GLU A 127 14.54 -9.29 -20.17
CA GLU A 127 15.95 -8.87 -20.17
C GLU A 127 16.39 -7.97 -19.02
N ILE A 128 15.83 -8.15 -17.80
CA ILE A 128 16.34 -7.43 -16.62
C ILE A 128 17.71 -8.02 -16.24
N PRO A 129 18.81 -7.22 -16.25
CA PRO A 129 20.12 -7.69 -15.81
C PRO A 129 20.14 -8.09 -14.33
N VAL A 130 21.13 -8.91 -13.95
CA VAL A 130 21.35 -9.23 -12.53
C VAL A 130 21.77 -7.96 -11.78
N HIS A 131 21.18 -7.74 -10.60
CA HIS A 131 21.33 -6.55 -9.75
C HIS A 131 20.70 -5.26 -10.30
N GLU A 132 19.91 -5.34 -11.37
CA GLU A 132 19.09 -4.22 -11.85
C GLU A 132 17.62 -4.45 -11.51
N GLN A 133 16.87 -3.35 -11.46
CA GLN A 133 15.42 -3.39 -11.24
C GLN A 133 14.68 -2.58 -12.29
N GLN A 134 13.46 -2.98 -12.53
CA GLN A 134 12.50 -2.29 -13.37
C GLN A 134 11.21 -2.08 -12.58
N GLU A 135 10.64 -0.86 -12.67
CA GLU A 135 9.42 -0.48 -11.98
C GLU A 135 8.36 -0.07 -12.99
N TRP A 136 7.11 -0.39 -12.70
CA TRP A 136 5.96 0.07 -13.48
C TRP A 136 4.69 0.01 -12.65
N ASP A 137 3.76 0.91 -12.97
CA ASP A 137 2.41 0.89 -12.44
C ASP A 137 1.47 0.22 -13.43
N CYS A 138 0.51 -0.55 -12.93
CA CYS A 138 -0.53 -1.13 -13.76
C CYS A 138 -1.84 -1.26 -13.01
N GLU A 139 -2.92 -1.45 -13.77
CA GLU A 139 -4.24 -1.75 -13.25
C GLU A 139 -4.56 -3.23 -13.45
N PHE A 140 -5.06 -3.88 -12.39
CA PHE A 140 -5.57 -5.24 -12.42
C PHE A 140 -7.05 -5.27 -12.03
N ILE A 141 -7.77 -6.19 -12.65
CA ILE A 141 -9.14 -6.53 -12.27
C ILE A 141 -9.06 -7.75 -11.34
N HIS A 142 -9.44 -7.59 -10.09
CA HIS A 142 -9.49 -8.69 -9.13
C HIS A 142 -10.42 -9.80 -9.60
N ARG A 143 -9.88 -11.01 -9.80
CA ARG A 143 -10.54 -12.10 -10.54
C ARG A 143 -11.90 -12.51 -10.00
N LYS A 144 -12.08 -12.46 -8.66
CA LYS A 144 -13.32 -12.91 -8.01
C LYS A 144 -14.36 -11.79 -7.84
N THR A 145 -13.91 -10.56 -7.56
CA THR A 145 -14.82 -9.43 -7.25
C THR A 145 -15.08 -8.50 -8.42
N GLY A 146 -14.24 -8.54 -9.47
CA GLY A 146 -14.28 -7.59 -10.57
C GLY A 146 -13.82 -6.18 -10.20
N GLU A 147 -13.30 -5.96 -8.98
CA GLU A 147 -12.80 -4.67 -8.52
C GLU A 147 -11.52 -4.30 -9.27
N ARG A 148 -11.45 -3.06 -9.74
CA ARG A 148 -10.22 -2.49 -10.30
C ARG A 148 -9.27 -2.11 -9.17
N ARG A 149 -8.02 -2.58 -9.25
CA ARG A 149 -6.95 -2.35 -8.28
C ARG A 149 -5.70 -1.83 -8.98
N TRP A 150 -5.01 -0.94 -8.31
CA TRP A 150 -3.77 -0.34 -8.79
C TRP A 150 -2.58 -0.96 -8.11
N PHE A 151 -1.66 -1.50 -8.91
CA PHE A 151 -0.45 -2.11 -8.43
C PHE A 151 0.78 -1.34 -8.89
N HIS A 152 1.69 -1.10 -7.94
CA HIS A 152 3.06 -0.71 -8.21
C HIS A 152 3.92 -1.98 -8.22
N ASN A 153 4.61 -2.24 -9.32
CA ASN A 153 5.37 -3.46 -9.51
C ASN A 153 6.85 -3.14 -9.59
N ILE A 154 7.66 -3.95 -8.93
CA ILE A 154 9.11 -3.90 -8.98
C ILE A 154 9.61 -5.29 -9.34
N ALA A 155 10.32 -5.41 -10.47
CA ALA A 155 10.99 -6.64 -10.87
C ALA A 155 12.50 -6.46 -10.77
N MET A 156 13.16 -7.40 -10.10
CA MET A 156 14.61 -7.40 -9.89
C MET A 156 15.24 -8.64 -10.50
N GLY A 157 16.34 -8.47 -11.25
CA GLY A 157 17.21 -9.56 -11.64
C GLY A 157 18.11 -9.98 -10.47
N SER A 158 18.11 -11.25 -10.11
CA SER A 158 18.92 -11.81 -9.02
C SER A 158 19.60 -13.10 -9.47
N GLU A 159 20.67 -13.49 -8.78
CA GLU A 159 21.33 -14.77 -8.97
C GLU A 159 21.19 -15.60 -7.69
N VAL A 160 20.61 -16.79 -7.79
CA VAL A 160 20.40 -17.71 -6.69
C VAL A 160 20.99 -19.07 -7.07
N ASN A 161 21.99 -19.54 -6.32
CA ASN A 161 22.70 -20.79 -6.58
C ASN A 161 23.29 -20.92 -8.01
N GLY A 162 23.72 -19.79 -8.61
CA GLY A 162 24.26 -19.77 -9.98
C GLY A 162 23.20 -19.72 -11.09
N GLU A 163 21.93 -19.65 -10.73
CA GLU A 163 20.82 -19.50 -11.68
C GLU A 163 20.25 -18.06 -11.62
N LYS A 164 20.00 -17.49 -12.80
CA LYS A 164 19.34 -16.18 -12.90
C LYS A 164 17.86 -16.31 -12.57
N LYS A 165 17.39 -15.52 -11.62
CA LYS A 165 16.00 -15.47 -11.19
C LYS A 165 15.46 -14.03 -11.30
N TYR A 166 14.15 -13.89 -11.51
CA TYR A 166 13.44 -12.64 -11.33
C TYR A 166 12.66 -12.67 -10.02
N ILE A 167 12.83 -11.62 -9.23
CA ILE A 167 12.02 -11.37 -8.04
C ILE A 167 11.06 -10.25 -8.39
N LEU A 168 9.75 -10.54 -8.32
CA LEU A 168 8.69 -9.58 -8.59
C LEU A 168 7.95 -9.27 -7.28
N VAL A 169 7.85 -7.98 -6.97
CA VAL A 169 7.06 -7.43 -5.88
C VAL A 169 5.92 -6.62 -6.50
N MET A 170 4.68 -6.92 -6.11
CA MET A 170 3.48 -6.27 -6.61
C MET A 170 2.74 -5.66 -5.42
N SER A 171 2.82 -4.35 -5.25
CA SER A 171 2.23 -3.60 -4.12
C SER A 171 0.86 -3.04 -4.49
N ASP A 172 -0.19 -3.41 -3.76
CA ASP A 172 -1.54 -2.84 -3.95
C ASP A 172 -1.58 -1.40 -3.40
N ARG A 173 -1.70 -0.42 -4.31
CA ARG A 173 -1.78 1.01 -4.02
C ARG A 173 -3.19 1.58 -4.18
N THR A 174 -4.19 0.71 -4.26
CA THR A 174 -5.58 1.12 -4.51
C THR A 174 -6.10 2.06 -3.43
N SER A 175 -5.85 1.76 -2.17
CA SER A 175 -6.28 2.57 -1.02
C SER A 175 -5.59 3.94 -1.02
N ASP A 176 -4.27 3.96 -1.21
CA ASP A 176 -3.46 5.19 -1.25
C ASP A 176 -3.94 6.11 -2.38
N ARG A 177 -4.21 5.55 -3.56
CA ARG A 177 -4.69 6.32 -4.71
C ARG A 177 -6.07 6.89 -4.49
N LYS A 178 -7.02 6.10 -3.96
CA LYS A 178 -8.37 6.56 -3.59
C LYS A 178 -8.31 7.70 -2.55
N MET A 179 -7.46 7.56 -1.54
CA MET A 179 -7.27 8.57 -0.50
C MET A 179 -6.68 9.87 -1.08
N ASN A 180 -5.65 9.77 -1.90
CA ASN A 180 -5.02 10.94 -2.54
C ASN A 180 -5.99 11.66 -3.49
N GLN A 181 -6.82 10.92 -4.23
CA GLN A 181 -7.85 11.49 -5.08
C GLN A 181 -8.90 12.24 -4.25
N ALA A 182 -9.45 11.61 -3.20
CA ALA A 182 -10.43 12.25 -2.31
C ALA A 182 -9.85 13.50 -1.63
N LEU A 183 -8.59 13.47 -1.22
CA LEU A 183 -7.89 14.64 -0.67
C LEU A 183 -7.76 15.76 -1.70
N SER A 184 -7.36 15.43 -2.93
CA SER A 184 -7.25 16.42 -4.03
C SER A 184 -8.60 17.08 -4.34
N GLU A 185 -9.68 16.29 -4.40
CA GLU A 185 -11.03 16.79 -4.62
C GLU A 185 -11.49 17.71 -3.46
N ALA A 186 -11.20 17.34 -2.21
CA ALA A 186 -11.52 18.14 -1.04
C ALA A 186 -10.75 19.48 -1.03
N VAL A 187 -9.46 19.46 -1.36
CA VAL A 187 -8.64 20.67 -1.49
C VAL A 187 -9.19 21.59 -2.57
N HIS A 188 -9.48 21.06 -3.76
CA HIS A 188 -10.04 21.85 -4.87
C HIS A 188 -11.40 22.47 -4.52
N ALA A 189 -12.27 21.72 -3.84
CA ALA A 189 -13.55 22.24 -3.36
C ALA A 189 -13.37 23.37 -2.34
N ALA A 190 -12.43 23.21 -1.38
CA ALA A 190 -12.12 24.23 -0.38
C ALA A 190 -11.53 25.51 -1.01
N GLU A 191 -10.63 25.37 -2.00
CA GLU A 191 -10.06 26.51 -2.74
C GLU A 191 -11.13 27.27 -3.52
N THR A 192 -12.03 26.54 -4.18
CA THR A 192 -13.14 27.12 -4.94
C THR A 192 -14.07 27.92 -4.03
N ALA A 193 -14.46 27.32 -2.89
CA ALA A 193 -15.27 28.00 -1.89
C ALA A 193 -14.59 29.27 -1.31
N ASN A 194 -13.28 29.17 -1.01
CA ASN A 194 -12.51 30.31 -0.49
C ASN A 194 -12.36 31.42 -1.53
N ARG A 195 -12.16 31.09 -2.81
CA ARG A 195 -12.15 32.08 -3.89
C ARG A 195 -13.50 32.77 -4.05
N ALA A 196 -14.60 32.02 -4.03
CA ALA A 196 -15.94 32.58 -4.10
C ALA A 196 -16.20 33.52 -2.92
N LYS A 197 -15.81 33.16 -1.70
CA LYS A 197 -15.89 34.01 -0.49
C LYS A 197 -15.08 35.31 -0.63
N SER A 198 -13.87 35.24 -1.18
CA SER A 198 -13.03 36.43 -1.38
C SER A 198 -13.63 37.39 -2.40
N ILE A 199 -14.18 36.88 -3.51
CA ILE A 199 -14.87 37.67 -4.51
C ILE A 199 -16.13 38.32 -3.91
N PHE A 200 -16.92 37.56 -3.13
CA PHE A 200 -18.10 38.07 -2.45
C PHE A 200 -17.74 39.22 -1.52
N LEU A 201 -16.73 39.07 -0.64
CA LEU A 201 -16.30 40.14 0.29
C LEU A 201 -15.80 41.38 -0.46
N SER A 202 -15.08 41.20 -1.58
CA SER A 202 -14.63 42.32 -2.41
C SER A 202 -15.78 43.10 -3.02
N ASN A 203 -16.78 42.40 -3.58
CA ASN A 203 -17.97 43.02 -4.14
C ASN A 203 -18.80 43.74 -3.06
N MET A 204 -19.00 43.09 -1.93
CA MET A 204 -19.73 43.70 -0.78
C MET A 204 -19.02 44.95 -0.28
N SER A 205 -17.69 44.98 -0.21
CA SER A 205 -16.91 46.15 0.14
C SER A 205 -17.16 47.34 -0.80
N HIS A 206 -17.26 47.05 -2.12
CA HIS A 206 -17.57 48.06 -3.12
C HIS A 206 -19.02 48.58 -2.97
N ASP A 207 -19.97 47.66 -2.81
CA ASP A 207 -21.39 47.96 -2.74
C ASP A 207 -21.78 48.76 -1.45
N ILE A 208 -21.06 48.54 -0.37
CA ILE A 208 -21.16 49.31 0.87
C ILE A 208 -20.54 50.70 0.71
N ARG A 209 -19.38 50.81 0.03
CA ARG A 209 -18.66 52.09 -0.13
C ARG A 209 -19.44 53.13 -0.92
N THR A 210 -20.18 52.68 -1.95
CA THR A 210 -20.95 53.58 -2.84
C THR A 210 -22.01 54.37 -2.10
N PRO A 211 -22.97 53.76 -1.38
CA PRO A 211 -23.96 54.53 -0.61
C PRO A 211 -23.36 55.33 0.57
N MET A 212 -22.28 54.81 1.19
CA MET A 212 -21.55 55.56 2.23
C MET A 212 -20.97 56.87 1.71
N ASN A 213 -20.28 56.81 0.55
CA ASN A 213 -19.73 58.02 -0.07
C ASN A 213 -20.83 59.00 -0.50
N ALA A 214 -21.98 58.51 -0.96
CA ALA A 214 -23.13 59.36 -1.27
C ALA A 214 -23.69 60.04 -0.03
N ILE A 215 -23.84 59.35 1.10
CA ILE A 215 -24.25 59.90 2.37
C ILE A 215 -23.29 61.00 2.80
N ILE A 216 -22.00 60.74 2.84
CA ILE A 216 -20.96 61.70 3.23
C ILE A 216 -20.99 62.95 2.29
N GLY A 217 -21.05 62.74 0.99
CA GLY A 217 -21.06 63.81 0.00
C GLY A 217 -22.29 64.70 0.11
N PHE A 218 -23.48 64.10 0.20
CA PHE A 218 -24.72 64.89 0.35
C PHE A 218 -24.81 65.57 1.72
N THR A 219 -24.26 64.99 2.77
CA THR A 219 -24.15 65.60 4.08
C THR A 219 -23.26 66.87 4.03
N THR A 220 -22.11 66.75 3.36
CA THR A 220 -21.20 67.92 3.17
C THR A 220 -21.85 68.99 2.32
N LEU A 221 -22.59 68.65 1.27
CA LEU A 221 -23.30 69.59 0.42
C LEU A 221 -24.49 70.29 1.19
N ALA A 222 -25.20 69.53 2.00
CA ALA A 222 -26.27 70.12 2.84
C ALA A 222 -25.69 71.10 3.85
N ALA A 223 -24.56 70.78 4.49
CA ALA A 223 -23.90 71.69 5.44
C ALA A 223 -23.38 72.97 4.78
N SER A 224 -22.87 72.90 3.54
CA SER A 224 -22.37 74.06 2.79
C SER A 224 -23.47 74.95 2.19
N ASN A 225 -24.72 74.46 2.12
CA ASN A 225 -25.86 75.24 1.54
C ASN A 225 -26.98 75.34 2.52
N ILE A 226 -26.69 75.58 3.82
CA ILE A 226 -27.64 75.50 4.90
C ILE A 226 -28.77 76.58 4.77
N ASP A 227 -28.53 77.68 4.10
CA ASP A 227 -29.46 78.76 3.88
C ASP A 227 -30.42 78.48 2.70
N ASP A 228 -30.14 77.54 1.83
CA ASP A 228 -31.01 77.12 0.74
C ASP A 228 -31.89 75.93 1.17
N LYS A 229 -33.02 76.21 1.71
CA LYS A 229 -33.94 75.25 2.28
C LYS A 229 -34.34 74.14 1.27
N LYS A 230 -34.48 74.47 -0.02
CA LYS A 230 -34.93 73.58 -1.04
C LYS A 230 -33.82 72.56 -1.39
N ARG A 231 -32.57 73.04 -1.49
CA ARG A 231 -31.41 72.17 -1.74
C ARG A 231 -31.14 71.25 -0.55
N VAL A 232 -31.20 71.79 0.66
CA VAL A 232 -31.00 70.98 1.88
C VAL A 232 -32.03 69.85 1.94
N GLN A 233 -33.29 70.13 1.59
CA GLN A 233 -34.38 69.14 1.60
C GLN A 233 -34.12 68.03 0.55
N ASP A 234 -33.63 68.40 -0.65
CA ASP A 234 -33.21 67.40 -1.70
C ASP A 234 -32.05 66.51 -1.23
N TYR A 235 -31.00 67.12 -0.64
CA TYR A 235 -29.86 66.37 -0.12
C TYR A 235 -30.26 65.43 1.02
N LEU A 236 -31.13 65.87 1.96
CA LEU A 236 -31.63 64.98 3.01
C LEU A 236 -32.45 63.80 2.44
N GLY A 237 -33.22 64.00 1.38
CA GLY A 237 -33.92 62.94 0.69
C GLY A 237 -32.94 61.86 0.07
N LYS A 238 -31.88 62.38 -0.53
CA LYS A 238 -30.79 61.43 -1.10
C LYS A 238 -30.05 60.73 -0.02
N ILE A 239 -29.72 61.34 1.10
CA ILE A 239 -29.12 60.73 2.28
C ILE A 239 -30.01 59.57 2.79
N LEU A 240 -31.33 59.88 3.00
CA LEU A 240 -32.27 58.86 3.48
C LEU A 240 -32.41 57.67 2.54
N SER A 241 -32.45 57.91 1.22
CA SER A 241 -32.49 56.85 0.21
C SER A 241 -31.21 55.97 0.25
N SER A 242 -30.02 56.59 0.27
CA SER A 242 -28.74 55.89 0.37
C SER A 242 -28.60 55.07 1.67
N SER A 243 -29.09 55.62 2.78
CA SER A 243 -29.10 54.94 4.08
C SER A 243 -30.00 53.68 4.08
N LYS A 244 -31.20 53.79 3.49
CA LYS A 244 -32.11 52.65 3.33
C LYS A 244 -31.48 51.57 2.47
N HIS A 245 -30.83 51.94 1.38
CA HIS A 245 -30.12 50.98 0.53
C HIS A 245 -28.98 50.30 1.27
N LEU A 246 -28.17 51.03 2.02
CA LEU A 246 -27.09 50.47 2.84
C LEU A 246 -27.61 49.47 3.89
N LEU A 247 -28.74 49.82 4.55
CA LEU A 247 -29.37 48.92 5.52
C LEU A 247 -29.85 47.63 4.90
N SER A 248 -30.41 47.68 3.69
CA SER A 248 -30.79 46.47 2.94
C SER A 248 -29.59 45.59 2.65
N LEU A 249 -28.46 46.14 2.15
CA LEU A 249 -27.24 45.40 1.88
C LEU A 249 -26.69 44.72 3.14
N ILE A 250 -26.70 45.41 4.28
CA ILE A 250 -26.27 44.84 5.57
C ILE A 250 -27.16 43.66 5.97
N ASN A 251 -28.48 43.80 5.83
CA ASN A 251 -29.39 42.69 6.13
C ASN A 251 -29.16 41.48 5.21
N ASP A 252 -28.96 41.72 3.92
CA ASP A 252 -28.65 40.64 2.96
C ASP A 252 -27.35 39.89 3.34
N ILE A 253 -26.32 40.61 3.82
CA ILE A 253 -25.05 40.00 4.30
C ILE A 253 -25.29 39.19 5.59
N LEU A 254 -26.08 39.71 6.53
CA LEU A 254 -26.41 39.01 7.77
C LEU A 254 -27.25 37.76 7.51
N ASP A 255 -28.18 37.80 6.58
CA ASP A 255 -28.96 36.60 6.18
C ASP A 255 -28.09 35.55 5.52
N MET A 256 -27.16 35.94 4.63
CA MET A 256 -26.18 35.04 4.06
C MET A 256 -25.28 34.40 5.13
N SER A 257 -24.80 35.18 6.11
CA SER A 257 -24.01 34.67 7.24
C SER A 257 -24.79 33.68 8.11
N ARG A 258 -26.10 33.89 8.29
CA ARG A 258 -26.98 32.93 8.99
C ARG A 258 -27.17 31.63 8.20
N ILE A 259 -27.26 31.69 6.87
CA ILE A 259 -27.32 30.52 5.98
C ILE A 259 -26.02 29.71 6.13
N GLU A 260 -24.86 30.36 6.00
CA GLU A 260 -23.55 29.70 6.11
C GLU A 260 -23.33 29.04 7.48
N SER A 261 -23.81 29.67 8.57
CA SER A 261 -23.68 29.11 9.92
C SER A 261 -24.68 28.00 10.27
N GLY A 262 -25.53 27.60 9.34
CA GLY A 262 -26.54 26.54 9.55
C GLY A 262 -27.63 26.91 10.58
N LYS A 263 -27.75 28.19 10.98
CA LYS A 263 -28.69 28.66 12.00
C LYS A 263 -30.05 29.07 11.45
N ILE A 264 -30.39 28.72 10.20
CA ILE A 264 -31.72 28.96 9.66
C ILE A 264 -32.66 27.84 10.10
N HIS A 265 -33.51 28.09 11.05
CA HIS A 265 -34.77 27.38 11.20
C HIS A 265 -35.75 27.92 10.14
N LEU A 266 -36.00 27.13 9.09
CA LEU A 266 -37.09 27.36 8.17
C LEU A 266 -38.41 27.21 8.96
N GLU A 267 -38.98 28.31 9.42
CA GLU A 267 -40.37 28.33 9.88
C GLU A 267 -41.26 27.99 8.67
N ARG A 268 -41.79 26.79 8.66
CA ARG A 268 -42.81 26.37 7.72
C ARG A 268 -44.09 27.12 8.06
N ASN A 269 -44.30 28.29 7.46
CA ASN A 269 -45.60 28.99 7.51
C ASN A 269 -46.65 28.04 6.90
N ARG A 270 -47.39 27.38 7.78
CA ARG A 270 -48.67 26.77 7.41
C ARG A 270 -49.62 27.89 7.08
N SER A 271 -49.75 28.24 5.82
CA SER A 271 -50.90 29.02 5.32
C SER A 271 -52.16 28.23 5.63
N LEU A 272 -52.93 28.72 6.59
CA LEU A 272 -54.29 28.33 6.86
C LEU A 272 -55.12 28.51 5.57
N SER A 273 -55.50 27.41 4.95
CA SER A 273 -56.58 27.40 3.97
C SER A 273 -57.87 27.69 4.71
N VAL A 274 -58.36 28.94 4.60
CA VAL A 274 -59.70 29.31 4.97
C VAL A 274 -60.65 28.58 4.01
N GLY A 275 -61.33 27.57 4.51
CA GLY A 275 -62.41 26.91 3.82
C GLY A 275 -63.55 27.89 3.61
N CYS A 276 -63.97 28.15 2.37
CA CYS A 276 -65.28 28.66 2.06
C CYS A 276 -66.24 27.47 2.10
N ALA A 277 -67.08 27.48 3.17
CA ALA A 277 -68.32 26.72 3.16
C ALA A 277 -69.42 27.65 2.65
N SER A 278 -70.10 27.24 1.65
CA SER A 278 -71.54 27.43 1.38
C SER A 278 -71.95 26.58 0.16
#